data_e0392b554fbaf1562a98e781b0777253
#
_entry.id   e0392b554fbaf1562a98e781b0777253
#
_cell.length_a   1.000
_cell.length_b   1.000
_cell.length_c   1.000
_cell.angle_alpha   90.00
_cell.angle_beta   90.00
_cell.angle_gamma   90.00
#
_symmetry.space_group_name_H-M   'P 1'
#
loop_
_entity.id
_entity.type
_entity.pdbx_description
1 polymer ?
#
loop_
_entity_poly.entity_id
_entity_poly.type
_entity_poly.pdbx_seq_one_letter_code
_entity_poly.pdbx_strand_id
1 'polypeptide(L)'
;MNNEPNKKNGAKPAVAHKKNILDDRRIRLALSVLGAIVAWMVVTIIVQPGTSNTIYNVPVDYTYDSAAYTSRGLSIVSAEDKTVNLKISGDGYTIGGLTASDFVVYPDFSSVRDSGEKTLRLLVRGANGLLNGVTVTMEGNDNTVDVVFDVVEEKTLPITVTTNYLTIADGYILYLSLIHISEPTRH
;
A
#
# COMPACT_ATOMS: atom_id res chain seq x y z
N MET A 1 96.16 -31.16 -47.08
CA MET A 1 95.70 -29.78 -46.92
C MET A 1 94.18 -29.78 -46.86
N ASN A 2 93.66 -29.93 -45.69
CA ASN A 2 92.19 -30.02 -45.48
C ASN A 2 91.71 -28.80 -44.69
N ASN A 3 90.88 -27.96 -45.29
CA ASN A 3 90.18 -26.89 -44.63
C ASN A 3 88.81 -27.37 -44.32
N GLU A 4 88.51 -27.53 -43.03
CA GLU A 4 87.19 -27.70 -42.54
C GLU A 4 86.54 -26.31 -42.34
N PRO A 5 85.29 -26.11 -42.72
CA PRO A 5 84.56 -24.89 -42.39
C PRO A 5 83.85 -25.02 -41.05
N ASN A 6 84.10 -24.08 -40.19
CA ASN A 6 83.55 -23.79 -38.88
C ASN A 6 81.99 -23.69 -38.88
N LYS A 7 81.38 -24.59 -38.17
CA LYS A 7 79.91 -24.66 -37.98
C LYS A 7 79.51 -23.69 -36.89
N LYS A 8 78.97 -22.51 -37.24
CA LYS A 8 78.41 -21.55 -36.31
C LYS A 8 77.10 -22.11 -35.74
N ASN A 9 77.09 -22.39 -34.43
CA ASN A 9 75.91 -22.72 -33.66
C ASN A 9 75.04 -21.48 -33.59
N GLY A 10 73.92 -21.49 -34.33
CA GLY A 10 72.82 -20.52 -34.15
C GLY A 10 72.05 -20.82 -32.89
N ALA A 11 72.31 -20.05 -31.87
CA ALA A 11 71.46 -20.04 -30.66
C ALA A 11 70.08 -19.58 -31.05
N LYS A 12 69.08 -20.46 -30.93
CA LYS A 12 67.64 -20.10 -31.01
C LYS A 12 67.33 -19.18 -29.86
N PRO A 13 66.58 -18.06 -30.09
CA PRO A 13 66.16 -17.23 -29.00
C PRO A 13 65.16 -18.01 -28.11
N ALA A 14 65.44 -18.06 -26.81
CA ALA A 14 64.56 -18.62 -25.85
C ALA A 14 63.22 -17.75 -25.81
N VAL A 15 62.18 -18.32 -26.34
CA VAL A 15 60.81 -17.71 -26.19
C VAL A 15 60.47 -17.75 -24.70
N ALA A 16 60.55 -16.59 -24.07
CA ALA A 16 60.15 -16.43 -22.72
C ALA A 16 58.63 -16.76 -22.65
N HIS A 17 58.29 -17.94 -22.15
CA HIS A 17 56.93 -18.35 -21.89
C HIS A 17 56.40 -17.43 -20.76
N LYS A 18 55.62 -16.42 -21.15
CA LYS A 18 54.88 -15.61 -20.18
C LYS A 18 53.98 -16.58 -19.42
N LYS A 19 54.35 -16.91 -18.18
CA LYS A 19 53.53 -17.73 -17.28
C LYS A 19 52.17 -17.02 -17.11
N ASN A 20 51.16 -17.55 -17.78
CA ASN A 20 49.83 -17.05 -17.62
C ASN A 20 49.43 -17.30 -16.15
N ILE A 21 49.03 -16.23 -15.46
CA ILE A 21 48.58 -16.26 -14.05
C ILE A 21 47.45 -17.29 -13.84
N LEU A 22 46.69 -17.60 -14.92
CA LEU A 22 45.64 -18.59 -14.96
C LEU A 22 46.13 -20.07 -14.96
N ASP A 23 47.45 -20.33 -15.14
CA ASP A 23 47.98 -21.68 -15.14
C ASP A 23 48.20 -22.25 -13.72
N ASP A 24 48.21 -21.38 -12.72
CA ASP A 24 48.35 -21.80 -11.35
C ASP A 24 47.03 -22.38 -10.83
N ARG A 25 47.05 -23.66 -10.40
CA ARG A 25 45.90 -24.38 -9.87
C ARG A 25 45.23 -23.64 -8.71
N ARG A 26 46.02 -22.95 -7.87
CA ARG A 26 45.52 -22.19 -6.71
C ARG A 26 44.74 -20.96 -7.15
N ILE A 27 45.23 -20.27 -8.18
CA ILE A 27 44.56 -19.07 -8.72
C ILE A 27 43.25 -19.44 -9.44
N ARG A 28 43.20 -20.54 -10.16
CA ARG A 28 41.98 -21.05 -10.79
C ARG A 28 40.93 -21.41 -9.78
N LEU A 29 41.31 -22.06 -8.65
CA LEU A 29 40.39 -22.38 -7.55
C LEU A 29 39.87 -21.10 -6.91
N ALA A 30 40.71 -20.12 -6.61
CA ALA A 30 40.31 -18.85 -6.01
C ALA A 30 39.33 -18.09 -6.93
N LEU A 31 39.63 -18.05 -8.25
CA LEU A 31 38.77 -17.39 -9.24
C LEU A 31 37.42 -18.09 -9.42
N SER A 32 37.42 -19.44 -9.36
CA SER A 32 36.17 -20.23 -9.39
C SER A 32 35.28 -19.97 -8.19
N VAL A 33 35.86 -19.90 -6.97
CA VAL A 33 35.12 -19.57 -5.77
C VAL A 33 34.59 -18.15 -5.81
N LEU A 34 35.41 -17.19 -6.22
CA LEU A 34 34.98 -15.80 -6.40
C LEU A 34 33.85 -15.69 -7.45
N GLY A 35 33.98 -16.38 -8.58
CA GLY A 35 32.92 -16.44 -9.60
C GLY A 35 31.62 -17.05 -9.09
N ALA A 36 31.71 -18.10 -8.27
CA ALA A 36 30.53 -18.72 -7.65
C ALA A 36 29.86 -17.78 -6.65
N ILE A 37 30.62 -17.03 -5.86
CA ILE A 37 30.07 -16.03 -4.92
C ILE A 37 29.37 -14.90 -5.67
N VAL A 38 29.99 -14.39 -6.75
CA VAL A 38 29.39 -13.35 -7.60
C VAL A 38 28.10 -13.87 -8.26
N ALA A 39 28.15 -15.07 -8.83
CA ALA A 39 26.98 -15.68 -9.44
C ALA A 39 25.86 -15.91 -8.43
N TRP A 40 26.18 -16.39 -7.24
CA TRP A 40 25.21 -16.55 -6.14
C TRP A 40 24.60 -15.20 -5.73
N MET A 41 25.41 -14.15 -5.59
CA MET A 41 24.95 -12.81 -5.25
C MET A 41 24.00 -12.25 -6.33
N VAL A 42 24.36 -12.41 -7.61
CA VAL A 42 23.51 -11.99 -8.74
C VAL A 42 22.18 -12.74 -8.73
N VAL A 43 22.20 -14.07 -8.55
CA VAL A 43 20.97 -14.87 -8.47
C VAL A 43 20.11 -14.45 -7.28
N THR A 44 20.71 -14.21 -6.12
CA THR A 44 19.98 -13.77 -4.93
C THR A 44 19.32 -12.42 -5.11
N ILE A 45 19.96 -11.47 -5.84
CA ILE A 45 19.39 -10.13 -6.09
C ILE A 45 18.31 -10.19 -7.19
N ILE A 46 18.51 -10.98 -8.25
CA ILE A 46 17.60 -10.99 -9.40
C ILE A 46 16.41 -11.94 -9.20
N VAL A 47 16.62 -13.05 -8.51
CA VAL A 47 15.60 -14.11 -8.29
C VAL A 47 14.99 -14.02 -6.90
N GLN A 48 15.04 -12.85 -6.22
CA GLN A 48 14.25 -12.70 -5.00
C GLN A 48 12.76 -12.88 -5.39
N PRO A 49 12.12 -13.97 -4.98
CA PRO A 49 10.68 -14.07 -5.12
C PRO A 49 10.09 -12.90 -4.35
N GLY A 50 9.25 -12.09 -5.01
CA GLY A 50 8.60 -10.95 -4.37
C GLY A 50 8.07 -11.40 -3.03
N THR A 51 8.54 -10.77 -1.96
CA THR A 51 8.06 -11.06 -0.61
C THR A 51 6.60 -10.63 -0.56
N SER A 52 5.74 -11.43 0.05
CA SER A 52 4.36 -11.03 0.31
C SER A 52 4.13 -10.92 1.81
N ASN A 53 3.38 -9.90 2.18
CA ASN A 53 2.94 -9.68 3.56
C ASN A 53 1.43 -9.42 3.56
N THR A 54 0.74 -9.76 4.65
CA THR A 54 -0.68 -9.48 4.80
C THR A 54 -0.86 -8.42 5.89
N ILE A 55 -1.56 -7.36 5.54
CA ILE A 55 -1.98 -6.31 6.49
C ILE A 55 -3.42 -6.60 6.87
N TYR A 56 -3.64 -6.78 8.17
CA TYR A 56 -4.93 -7.17 8.71
C TYR A 56 -5.74 -5.95 9.17
N ASN A 57 -7.06 -6.10 9.12
CA ASN A 57 -8.03 -5.18 9.72
C ASN A 57 -7.90 -3.73 9.21
N VAL A 58 -7.71 -3.54 7.92
CA VAL A 58 -7.72 -2.19 7.31
C VAL A 58 -9.19 -1.73 7.24
N PRO A 59 -9.55 -0.61 7.90
CA PRO A 59 -10.92 -0.11 7.88
C PRO A 59 -11.30 0.45 6.52
N VAL A 60 -12.59 0.34 6.18
CA VAL A 60 -13.14 0.97 4.99
C VAL A 60 -13.44 2.44 5.28
N ASP A 61 -12.89 3.33 4.45
CA ASP A 61 -13.13 4.78 4.53
C ASP A 61 -14.26 5.18 3.58
N TYR A 62 -15.41 5.53 4.14
CA TYR A 62 -16.59 5.99 3.40
C TYR A 62 -16.55 7.47 3.06
N THR A 63 -15.59 8.23 3.61
CA THR A 63 -15.45 9.67 3.35
C THR A 63 -14.58 9.97 2.14
N TYR A 64 -13.73 9.01 1.79
CA TYR A 64 -12.86 9.12 0.63
C TYR A 64 -13.71 9.13 -0.67
N ASP A 65 -13.44 10.07 -1.57
CA ASP A 65 -14.17 10.28 -2.84
C ASP A 65 -15.68 10.55 -2.67
N SER A 66 -16.08 11.11 -1.54
CA SER A 66 -17.48 11.44 -1.23
C SER A 66 -18.13 12.40 -2.23
N ALA A 67 -17.35 13.19 -2.97
CA ALA A 67 -17.84 14.11 -4.00
C ALA A 67 -18.67 13.41 -5.09
N ALA A 68 -18.43 12.12 -5.34
CA ALA A 68 -19.15 11.35 -6.34
C ALA A 68 -20.66 11.24 -6.07
N TYR A 69 -21.07 11.15 -4.80
CA TYR A 69 -22.49 11.08 -4.41
C TYR A 69 -23.00 12.40 -3.83
N THR A 70 -22.18 13.15 -3.08
CA THR A 70 -22.62 14.42 -2.48
C THR A 70 -22.97 15.49 -3.52
N SER A 71 -22.29 15.48 -4.68
CA SER A 71 -22.63 16.37 -5.81
C SER A 71 -24.05 16.15 -6.35
N ARG A 72 -24.68 15.01 -6.03
CA ARG A 72 -26.07 14.65 -6.39
C ARG A 72 -27.06 14.87 -5.25
N GLY A 73 -26.61 15.48 -4.15
CA GLY A 73 -27.46 15.69 -2.96
C GLY A 73 -27.68 14.42 -2.15
N LEU A 74 -26.91 13.36 -2.40
CA LEU A 74 -26.99 12.11 -1.65
C LEU A 74 -26.06 12.14 -0.46
N SER A 75 -26.48 11.47 0.61
CA SER A 75 -25.66 11.23 1.81
C SER A 75 -25.76 9.77 2.22
N ILE A 76 -24.70 9.27 2.84
CA ILE A 76 -24.71 7.93 3.43
C ILE A 76 -25.50 8.00 4.75
N VAL A 77 -26.59 7.24 4.83
CA VAL A 77 -27.42 7.13 6.01
C VAL A 77 -27.00 5.94 6.88
N SER A 78 -26.58 4.86 6.24
CA SER A 78 -26.08 3.67 6.91
C SER A 78 -25.02 3.00 6.05
N ALA A 79 -23.96 2.55 6.70
CA ALA A 79 -22.92 1.76 6.06
C ALA A 79 -22.49 0.66 7.04
N GLU A 80 -22.08 -0.47 6.50
CA GLU A 80 -21.52 -1.57 7.27
C GLU A 80 -20.15 -1.16 7.81
N ASP A 81 -19.91 -1.40 9.11
CA ASP A 81 -18.55 -1.24 9.68
C ASP A 81 -17.68 -2.45 9.28
N LYS A 82 -16.96 -2.29 8.18
CA LYS A 82 -16.21 -3.36 7.55
C LYS A 82 -14.71 -3.09 7.59
N THR A 83 -13.96 -4.16 7.85
CA THR A 83 -12.50 -4.18 7.72
C THR A 83 -12.10 -5.24 6.70
N VAL A 84 -11.00 -5.02 6.00
CA VAL A 84 -10.48 -5.97 5.02
C VAL A 84 -9.02 -6.29 5.28
N ASN A 85 -8.59 -7.47 4.83
CA ASN A 85 -7.19 -7.84 4.83
C ASN A 85 -6.59 -7.59 3.45
N LEU A 86 -5.42 -6.95 3.43
CA LEU A 86 -4.70 -6.63 2.21
C LEU A 86 -3.47 -7.50 2.11
N LYS A 87 -3.38 -8.28 1.05
CA LYS A 87 -2.15 -8.98 0.68
C LYS A 87 -1.32 -8.07 -0.21
N ILE A 88 -0.15 -7.68 0.28
CA ILE A 88 0.81 -6.84 -0.44
C ILE A 88 1.97 -7.71 -0.92
N SER A 89 2.44 -7.44 -2.13
CA SER A 89 3.59 -8.14 -2.73
C SER A 89 4.50 -7.12 -3.38
N GLY A 90 5.79 -7.26 -3.15
CA GLY A 90 6.79 -6.33 -3.68
C GLY A 90 8.18 -6.65 -3.17
N ASP A 91 9.09 -5.69 -3.31
CA ASP A 91 10.42 -5.80 -2.73
C ASP A 91 10.33 -5.80 -1.20
N GLY A 92 11.03 -6.76 -0.55
CA GLY A 92 10.96 -6.96 0.90
C GLY A 92 11.33 -5.72 1.73
N TYR A 93 12.24 -4.89 1.23
CA TYR A 93 12.60 -3.63 1.88
C TYR A 93 11.44 -2.62 1.81
N THR A 94 10.76 -2.55 0.66
CA THR A 94 9.64 -1.62 0.44
C THR A 94 8.41 -2.02 1.24
N ILE A 95 8.05 -3.33 1.24
CA ILE A 95 6.83 -3.79 1.90
C ILE A 95 6.99 -3.99 3.42
N GLY A 96 8.22 -4.16 3.90
CA GLY A 96 8.49 -4.44 5.32
C GLY A 96 8.14 -3.29 6.27
N GLY A 97 8.09 -2.05 5.76
CA GLY A 97 7.73 -0.86 6.54
C GLY A 97 6.27 -0.42 6.40
N LEU A 98 5.46 -1.09 5.55
CA LEU A 98 4.09 -0.70 5.29
C LEU A 98 3.14 -1.17 6.40
N THR A 99 2.23 -0.29 6.76
CA THR A 99 1.22 -0.47 7.80
C THR A 99 -0.18 -0.22 7.25
N ALA A 100 -1.22 -0.50 8.03
CA ALA A 100 -2.61 -0.24 7.62
C ALA A 100 -2.88 1.23 7.25
N SER A 101 -2.18 2.18 7.89
CA SER A 101 -2.32 3.62 7.62
C SER A 101 -1.75 4.07 6.26
N ASP A 102 -0.95 3.24 5.61
CA ASP A 102 -0.39 3.54 4.29
C ASP A 102 -1.37 3.20 3.15
N PHE A 103 -2.51 2.60 3.48
CA PHE A 103 -3.55 2.21 2.52
C PHE A 103 -4.89 2.84 2.89
N VAL A 104 -5.62 3.24 1.86
CA VAL A 104 -7.02 3.67 1.96
C VAL A 104 -7.85 2.68 1.18
N VAL A 105 -8.78 2.02 1.88
CA VAL A 105 -9.79 1.15 1.28
C VAL A 105 -11.09 1.92 1.26
N TYR A 106 -11.73 2.03 0.11
CA TYR A 106 -12.95 2.83 -0.04
C TYR A 106 -13.89 2.20 -1.05
N PRO A 107 -15.20 2.42 -0.93
CA PRO A 107 -16.18 1.95 -1.91
C PRO A 107 -16.09 2.73 -3.23
N ASP A 108 -16.32 2.04 -4.34
CA ASP A 108 -16.46 2.69 -5.65
C ASP A 108 -17.83 3.37 -5.78
N PHE A 109 -17.85 4.65 -5.52
CA PHE A 109 -19.07 5.47 -5.61
C PHE A 109 -19.44 5.90 -7.04
N SER A 110 -18.67 5.53 -8.04
CA SER A 110 -18.90 5.96 -9.45
C SER A 110 -20.23 5.51 -10.00
N SER A 111 -20.78 4.41 -9.52
CA SER A 111 -22.07 3.83 -9.92
C SER A 111 -23.28 4.42 -9.17
N VAL A 112 -23.06 5.16 -8.08
CA VAL A 112 -24.15 5.69 -7.23
C VAL A 112 -24.82 6.88 -7.92
N ARG A 113 -26.10 6.72 -8.25
CA ARG A 113 -26.90 7.76 -8.92
C ARG A 113 -28.15 8.13 -8.17
N ASP A 114 -28.74 7.18 -7.45
CA ASP A 114 -30.04 7.29 -6.80
C ASP A 114 -29.93 6.81 -5.36
N SER A 115 -30.89 7.23 -4.52
CA SER A 115 -31.07 6.76 -3.13
C SER A 115 -31.39 5.26 -3.08
N GLY A 116 -31.21 4.67 -1.93
CA GLY A 116 -31.48 3.26 -1.62
C GLY A 116 -30.20 2.49 -1.27
N GLU A 117 -30.37 1.22 -1.02
CA GLU A 117 -29.29 0.30 -0.71
C GLU A 117 -28.50 -0.07 -1.97
N LYS A 118 -27.19 0.00 -1.88
CA LYS A 118 -26.27 -0.30 -2.97
C LYS A 118 -25.14 -1.18 -2.47
N THR A 119 -24.91 -2.28 -3.16
CA THR A 119 -23.69 -3.11 -2.97
C THR A 119 -22.58 -2.53 -3.81
N LEU A 120 -21.55 -1.99 -3.18
CA LEU A 120 -20.44 -1.32 -3.82
C LEU A 120 -19.18 -2.16 -3.74
N ARG A 121 -18.39 -2.12 -4.81
CA ARG A 121 -17.08 -2.75 -4.83
C ARG A 121 -16.07 -1.91 -4.06
N LEU A 122 -15.22 -2.58 -3.28
CA LEU A 122 -14.11 -1.93 -2.58
C LEU A 122 -12.91 -1.75 -3.51
N LEU A 123 -12.29 -0.60 -3.40
CA LEU A 123 -11.05 -0.22 -4.08
C LEU A 123 -9.97 0.05 -3.04
N VAL A 124 -8.71 -0.18 -3.42
CA VAL A 124 -7.54 0.11 -2.57
C VAL A 124 -6.65 1.11 -3.25
N ARG A 125 -6.17 2.07 -2.49
CA ARG A 125 -5.19 3.06 -2.91
C ARG A 125 -4.12 3.25 -1.82
N GLY A 126 -2.90 3.58 -2.21
CA GLY A 126 -1.90 4.08 -1.25
C GLY A 126 -2.26 5.47 -0.75
N ALA A 127 -2.22 5.68 0.54
CA ALA A 127 -2.56 6.96 1.19
C ALA A 127 -1.74 8.14 0.63
N ASN A 128 -0.48 7.90 0.27
CA ASN A 128 0.43 8.92 -0.28
C ASN A 128 0.71 8.75 -1.79
N GLY A 129 -0.13 7.98 -2.51
CA GLY A 129 0.11 7.65 -3.92
C GLY A 129 1.25 6.66 -4.16
N LEU A 130 1.87 6.12 -3.12
CA LEU A 130 3.08 5.32 -3.13
C LEU A 130 2.77 3.81 -3.26
N LEU A 131 2.30 3.38 -4.42
CA LEU A 131 2.25 1.95 -4.77
C LEU A 131 3.28 1.59 -5.84
N ASN A 132 4.35 2.39 -5.98
CA ASN A 132 5.41 2.08 -6.95
C ASN A 132 6.12 0.78 -6.55
N GLY A 133 6.00 -0.25 -7.38
CA GLY A 133 6.61 -1.56 -7.14
C GLY A 133 5.89 -2.43 -6.09
N VAL A 134 4.74 -2.01 -5.60
CA VAL A 134 3.90 -2.80 -4.67
C VAL A 134 2.60 -3.18 -5.36
N THR A 135 2.32 -4.48 -5.40
CA THR A 135 1.04 -5.01 -5.83
C THR A 135 0.18 -5.28 -4.61
N VAL A 136 -1.03 -4.71 -4.59
CA VAL A 136 -1.98 -4.88 -3.48
C VAL A 136 -3.19 -5.64 -3.98
N THR A 137 -3.58 -6.66 -3.26
CA THR A 137 -4.80 -7.44 -3.50
C THR A 137 -5.57 -7.60 -2.20
N MET A 138 -6.90 -7.54 -2.25
CA MET A 138 -7.72 -7.88 -1.09
C MET A 138 -7.71 -9.40 -0.91
N GLU A 139 -7.57 -9.84 0.32
CA GLU A 139 -7.59 -11.25 0.67
C GLU A 139 -9.06 -11.68 0.87
N GLY A 140 -9.45 -12.75 0.20
CA GLY A 140 -10.83 -13.27 0.25
C GLY A 140 -11.70 -12.82 -0.93
N ASN A 141 -12.95 -13.31 -0.94
CA ASN A 141 -13.92 -13.02 -2.00
C ASN A 141 -14.86 -11.85 -1.64
N ASP A 142 -14.71 -11.28 -0.45
CA ASP A 142 -15.61 -10.28 0.10
C ASP A 142 -15.07 -8.86 -0.12
N ASN A 143 -15.03 -8.47 -1.38
CA ASN A 143 -14.55 -7.18 -1.83
C ASN A 143 -15.70 -6.18 -2.12
N THR A 144 -16.85 -6.40 -1.50
CA THR A 144 -18.04 -5.56 -1.62
C THR A 144 -18.52 -5.08 -0.25
N VAL A 145 -19.29 -4.01 -0.22
CA VAL A 145 -19.91 -3.47 0.99
C VAL A 145 -21.30 -2.92 0.66
N ASP A 146 -22.23 -3.09 1.58
CA ASP A 146 -23.57 -2.56 1.45
C ASP A 146 -23.65 -1.18 2.12
N VAL A 147 -24.12 -0.20 1.34
CA VAL A 147 -24.24 1.19 1.76
C VAL A 147 -25.61 1.72 1.38
N VAL A 148 -26.26 2.38 2.31
CA VAL A 148 -27.57 3.00 2.10
C VAL A 148 -27.40 4.49 1.89
N PHE A 149 -27.88 4.96 0.73
CA PHE A 149 -27.89 6.38 0.37
C PHE A 149 -29.28 6.95 0.44
N ASP A 150 -29.40 8.19 0.92
CA ASP A 150 -30.64 8.94 0.87
C ASP A 150 -30.39 10.43 0.66
N VAL A 151 -31.43 11.16 0.28
CA VAL A 151 -31.42 12.62 0.19
C VAL A 151 -31.65 13.16 1.60
N VAL A 152 -30.66 13.84 2.14
CA VAL A 152 -30.76 14.46 3.47
C VAL A 152 -31.13 15.92 3.31
N GLU A 153 -32.29 16.30 3.83
CA GLU A 153 -32.74 17.70 3.94
C GLU A 153 -32.47 18.21 5.35
N GLU A 154 -31.66 19.25 5.46
CA GLU A 154 -31.38 19.92 6.73
C GLU A 154 -32.47 20.97 6.98
N LYS A 155 -33.26 20.79 8.04
CA LYS A 155 -34.31 21.73 8.43
C LYS A 155 -34.05 22.31 9.81
N THR A 156 -33.88 23.62 9.88
CA THR A 156 -33.78 24.33 11.15
C THR A 156 -35.16 24.57 11.74
N LEU A 157 -35.44 23.97 12.87
CA LEU A 157 -36.68 24.16 13.59
C LEU A 157 -36.44 25.09 14.80
N PRO A 158 -37.30 26.12 15.01
CA PRO A 158 -37.22 26.93 16.21
C PRO A 158 -37.70 26.12 17.42
N ILE A 159 -36.88 26.00 18.42
CA ILE A 159 -37.23 25.36 19.69
C ILE A 159 -37.68 26.45 20.64
N THR A 160 -38.95 26.42 21.04
CA THR A 160 -39.51 27.31 22.08
C THR A 160 -39.60 26.54 23.39
N VAL A 161 -38.83 26.96 24.36
CA VAL A 161 -38.92 26.39 25.72
C VAL A 161 -39.97 27.12 26.52
N THR A 162 -41.01 26.39 26.93
CA THR A 162 -42.08 26.93 27.77
C THR A 162 -41.78 26.62 29.22
N THR A 163 -41.62 27.66 30.04
CA THR A 163 -41.31 27.55 31.49
C THR A 163 -42.51 27.81 32.39
N ASN A 164 -43.72 27.68 31.87
CA ASN A 164 -44.96 28.08 32.56
C ASN A 164 -45.22 27.34 33.88
N TYR A 165 -44.52 26.25 34.16
CA TYR A 165 -44.69 25.45 35.39
C TYR A 165 -43.49 25.57 36.34
N LEU A 166 -42.54 26.48 36.05
CA LEU A 166 -41.36 26.68 36.90
C LEU A 166 -41.58 27.94 37.78
N THR A 167 -41.64 27.72 39.07
CA THR A 167 -41.57 28.82 40.04
C THR A 167 -40.12 28.97 40.52
N ILE A 168 -39.52 30.11 40.23
CA ILE A 168 -38.16 30.42 40.67
C ILE A 168 -38.24 31.06 42.02
N ALA A 169 -37.51 30.55 43.02
CA ALA A 169 -37.43 31.15 44.36
C ALA A 169 -36.68 32.51 44.30
N ASP A 170 -37.03 33.42 45.23
CA ASP A 170 -36.37 34.70 45.29
C ASP A 170 -34.88 34.60 45.45
N GLY A 171 -34.13 35.34 44.62
CA GLY A 171 -32.67 35.35 44.61
C GLY A 171 -32.01 34.34 43.67
N TYR A 172 -32.77 33.53 42.91
CA TYR A 172 -32.27 32.57 41.91
C TYR A 172 -32.59 33.00 40.48
N ILE A 173 -31.68 32.70 39.56
CA ILE A 173 -31.87 32.98 38.14
C ILE A 173 -31.93 31.66 37.40
N LEU A 174 -32.96 31.51 36.51
CA LEU A 174 -33.02 30.33 35.63
C LEU A 174 -31.98 30.45 34.53
N TYR A 175 -30.98 29.57 34.57
CA TYR A 175 -30.01 29.42 33.48
C TYR A 175 -30.39 28.21 32.63
N LEU A 176 -30.82 28.46 31.40
CA LEU A 176 -31.19 27.41 30.46
C LEU A 176 -30.00 27.19 29.52
N SER A 177 -29.39 26.01 29.57
CA SER A 177 -28.41 25.56 28.60
C SER A 177 -29.05 24.58 27.63
N LEU A 178 -29.14 24.94 26.36
CA LEU A 178 -29.63 24.06 25.31
C LEU A 178 -28.40 23.32 24.72
N ILE A 179 -28.34 22.01 24.93
CA ILE A 179 -27.39 21.15 24.26
C ILE A 179 -27.98 20.82 22.88
N HIS A 180 -27.24 21.10 21.83
CA HIS A 180 -27.65 20.80 20.46
C HIS A 180 -27.59 19.27 20.25
N ILE A 181 -28.78 18.65 20.18
CA ILE A 181 -28.94 17.24 19.83
C ILE A 181 -29.55 17.22 18.42
N SER A 182 -28.73 16.89 17.41
CA SER A 182 -29.23 16.61 16.06
C SER A 182 -29.49 15.11 15.94
N GLU A 183 -30.75 14.71 16.02
CA GLU A 183 -31.17 13.36 15.68
C GLU A 183 -31.59 13.32 14.20
N PRO A 184 -31.04 12.44 13.36
CA PRO A 184 -31.51 12.29 11.99
C PRO A 184 -32.92 11.67 12.02
N THR A 185 -33.90 12.43 11.57
CA THR A 185 -35.31 11.97 11.46
C THR A 185 -35.41 11.12 10.20
N ARG A 186 -35.63 9.82 10.36
CA ARG A 186 -36.03 8.93 9.27
C ARG A 186 -37.52 9.19 8.94
N HIS A 187 -37.80 9.40 7.68
CA HIS A 187 -39.12 9.30 7.07
C HIS A 187 -39.18 8.06 6.21
#